data_d10db63b53d75470be386500dd523fbc
#
_entry.id   d10db63b53d75470be386500dd523fbc
#
_cell.length_a   1.000
_cell.length_b   1.000
_cell.length_c   1.000
_cell.angle_alpha   90.00
_cell.angle_beta   90.00
_cell.angle_gamma   90.00
#
_symmetry.space_group_name_H-M   'P 1'
#
loop_
_entity.id
_entity.type
_entity.pdbx_description
1 polymer ?
#
loop_
_entity_poly.entity_id
_entity_poly.type
_entity_poly.pdbx_seq_one_letter_code
_entity_poly.pdbx_strand_id
1 'polypeptide(L)'
;PAPDDLAYAEYAHDHVIDLIDRYRPDILWGDIRWPDAGIAPGPKSLAHAFETFYARVPEGVVNDRWGESHWDFRTSEYVHGTAVEVGEAWENTRGIGLSFGHNRNETSEHLLSADEAVRLLVDVVSRGGNLLLNIGLEASGRIPELQRQTLEGLGEWNSRHGHAVFGARPEERLRASDEPWLRWTRTDDAVHAVIDQNGSVRLPDPDGLLDEQTA
;
A
#
# COMPACT_ATOMS: atom_id res chain seq x y z
N PRO A 1 -25.64 4.46 -5.85
CA PRO A 1 -25.27 4.17 -4.49
C PRO A 1 -25.34 2.66 -4.24
N ALA A 2 -24.49 2.14 -3.37
CA ALA A 2 -24.56 0.75 -2.95
C ALA A 2 -25.88 0.52 -2.17
N PRO A 3 -26.49 -0.70 -2.22
CA PRO A 3 -27.61 -1.03 -1.38
C PRO A 3 -27.22 -0.89 0.11
N ASP A 4 -28.17 -0.39 0.93
CA ASP A 4 -27.90 0.00 2.32
C ASP A 4 -28.95 -0.60 3.29
N ASP A 5 -29.79 -1.50 2.79
CA ASP A 5 -30.84 -2.16 3.55
C ASP A 5 -30.34 -3.39 4.33
N LEU A 6 -31.17 -3.91 5.22
CA LEU A 6 -30.85 -5.04 6.07
C LEU A 6 -30.58 -6.32 5.27
N ALA A 7 -31.34 -6.57 4.20
CA ALA A 7 -31.18 -7.78 3.41
C ALA A 7 -29.80 -7.80 2.72
N TYR A 8 -29.36 -6.63 2.23
CA TYR A 8 -28.02 -6.52 1.65
C TYR A 8 -26.92 -6.62 2.72
N ALA A 9 -27.12 -6.02 3.90
CA ALA A 9 -26.18 -6.13 5.00
C ALA A 9 -25.96 -7.58 5.46
N GLU A 10 -27.05 -8.35 5.57
CA GLU A 10 -26.99 -9.78 5.90
C GLU A 10 -26.29 -10.60 4.79
N TYR A 11 -26.58 -10.31 3.54
CA TYR A 11 -25.92 -10.92 2.39
C TYR A 11 -24.40 -10.64 2.39
N ALA A 12 -24.00 -9.37 2.57
CA ALA A 12 -22.61 -8.99 2.64
C ALA A 12 -21.89 -9.67 3.81
N HIS A 13 -22.52 -9.72 4.98
CA HIS A 13 -22.01 -10.43 6.15
C HIS A 13 -21.74 -11.91 5.85
N ASP A 14 -22.71 -12.63 5.29
CA ASP A 14 -22.58 -14.05 5.01
C ASP A 14 -21.46 -14.33 3.99
N HIS A 15 -21.25 -13.44 3.01
CA HIS A 15 -20.13 -13.51 2.08
C HIS A 15 -18.78 -13.28 2.75
N VAL A 16 -18.67 -12.29 3.64
CA VAL A 16 -17.43 -12.03 4.38
C VAL A 16 -17.09 -13.18 5.32
N ILE A 17 -18.08 -13.75 6.01
CA ILE A 17 -17.87 -14.94 6.85
C ILE A 17 -17.40 -16.14 6.01
N ASP A 18 -18.03 -16.40 4.86
CA ASP A 18 -17.62 -17.49 3.96
C ASP A 18 -16.16 -17.31 3.48
N LEU A 19 -15.77 -16.07 3.14
CA LEU A 19 -14.39 -15.72 2.77
C LEU A 19 -13.41 -15.98 3.92
N ILE A 20 -13.74 -15.51 5.12
CA ILE A 20 -12.89 -15.70 6.33
C ILE A 20 -12.74 -17.19 6.65
N ASP A 21 -13.82 -17.95 6.65
CA ASP A 21 -13.81 -19.38 7.01
C ASP A 21 -13.05 -20.23 5.98
N ARG A 22 -13.13 -19.90 4.70
CA ARG A 22 -12.46 -20.65 3.62
C ARG A 22 -11.00 -20.30 3.45
N TYR A 23 -10.65 -19.02 3.51
CA TYR A 23 -9.33 -18.54 3.06
C TYR A 23 -8.47 -18.00 4.18
N ARG A 24 -9.04 -17.59 5.33
CA ARG A 24 -8.30 -16.99 6.45
C ARG A 24 -7.29 -15.94 5.97
N PRO A 25 -7.73 -14.90 5.25
CA PRO A 25 -6.83 -13.89 4.71
C PRO A 25 -6.11 -13.16 5.84
N ASP A 26 -4.84 -12.82 5.66
CA ASP A 26 -4.10 -12.01 6.63
C ASP A 26 -4.60 -10.56 6.65
N ILE A 27 -5.11 -10.08 5.51
CA ILE A 27 -5.67 -8.73 5.37
C ILE A 27 -7.11 -8.84 4.88
N LEU A 28 -8.04 -8.24 5.63
CA LEU A 28 -9.43 -8.07 5.19
C LEU A 28 -9.60 -6.62 4.72
N TRP A 29 -9.56 -6.42 3.41
CA TRP A 29 -9.59 -5.11 2.77
C TRP A 29 -10.98 -4.75 2.27
N GLY A 30 -11.66 -3.76 2.89
CA GLY A 30 -12.91 -3.20 2.44
C GLY A 30 -12.70 -2.02 1.52
N ASP A 31 -13.52 -1.87 0.48
CA ASP A 31 -13.43 -0.75 -0.45
C ASP A 31 -14.51 0.31 -0.20
N ILE A 32 -15.71 -0.13 0.05
CA ILE A 32 -16.87 0.73 0.30
C ILE A 32 -17.34 0.52 1.73
N ARG A 33 -17.75 1.57 2.42
CA ARG A 33 -18.30 1.46 3.77
C ARG A 33 -19.33 0.33 3.89
N TRP A 34 -19.43 -0.26 5.08
CA TRP A 34 -20.43 -1.28 5.38
C TRP A 34 -21.85 -0.71 5.27
N PRO A 35 -22.85 -1.48 4.83
CA PRO A 35 -24.25 -1.05 4.80
C PRO A 35 -24.71 -0.56 6.18
N ASP A 36 -25.34 0.62 6.26
CA ASP A 36 -25.73 1.25 7.52
C ASP A 36 -26.64 0.35 8.38
N ALA A 37 -27.54 -0.42 7.74
CA ALA A 37 -28.39 -1.37 8.44
C ALA A 37 -27.65 -2.52 9.16
N GLY A 38 -26.38 -2.78 8.80
CA GLY A 38 -25.53 -3.80 9.41
C GLY A 38 -24.48 -3.27 10.40
N ILE A 39 -24.50 -1.97 10.71
CA ILE A 39 -23.53 -1.36 11.67
C ILE A 39 -23.93 -1.65 13.10
N ALA A 40 -25.22 -1.58 13.43
CA ALA A 40 -25.69 -1.84 14.80
C ALA A 40 -25.31 -3.26 15.25
N PRO A 41 -24.82 -3.42 16.50
CA PRO A 41 -24.42 -4.73 17.01
C PRO A 41 -25.51 -5.80 16.88
N GLY A 42 -25.13 -6.96 16.37
CA GLY A 42 -26.05 -8.08 16.15
C GLY A 42 -25.33 -9.27 15.51
N PRO A 43 -26.04 -10.41 15.35
CA PRO A 43 -25.43 -11.66 14.88
C PRO A 43 -24.95 -11.62 13.42
N LYS A 44 -25.38 -10.61 12.65
CA LYS A 44 -24.96 -10.39 11.26
C LYS A 44 -24.46 -8.95 11.04
N SER A 45 -23.83 -8.38 12.05
CA SER A 45 -23.25 -7.04 12.00
C SER A 45 -21.80 -7.04 11.54
N LEU A 46 -21.28 -5.87 11.19
CA LEU A 46 -19.85 -5.67 10.93
C LEU A 46 -18.99 -6.07 12.15
N ALA A 47 -19.45 -5.72 13.36
CA ALA A 47 -18.75 -6.10 14.59
C ALA A 47 -18.62 -7.63 14.73
N HIS A 48 -19.66 -8.40 14.43
CA HIS A 48 -19.60 -9.86 14.43
C HIS A 48 -18.68 -10.41 13.34
N ALA A 49 -18.63 -9.77 12.17
CA ALA A 49 -17.69 -10.16 11.10
C ALA A 49 -16.24 -9.95 11.55
N PHE A 50 -15.92 -8.83 12.19
CA PHE A 50 -14.58 -8.56 12.73
C PHE A 50 -14.24 -9.48 13.91
N GLU A 51 -15.16 -9.72 14.83
CA GLU A 51 -14.97 -10.70 15.91
C GLU A 51 -14.62 -12.09 15.35
N THR A 52 -15.35 -12.53 14.33
CA THR A 52 -15.08 -13.80 13.64
C THR A 52 -13.71 -13.79 12.96
N PHE A 53 -13.36 -12.70 12.28
CA PHE A 53 -12.07 -12.54 11.60
C PHE A 53 -10.90 -12.69 12.58
N TYR A 54 -10.86 -11.89 13.65
CA TYR A 54 -9.77 -11.94 14.62
C TYR A 54 -9.73 -13.25 15.43
N ALA A 55 -10.89 -13.89 15.63
CA ALA A 55 -10.90 -15.23 16.22
C ALA A 55 -10.28 -16.31 15.31
N ARG A 56 -10.35 -16.15 13.99
CA ARG A 56 -9.78 -17.08 12.99
C ARG A 56 -8.36 -16.74 12.59
N VAL A 57 -8.03 -15.44 12.61
CA VAL A 57 -6.75 -14.86 12.16
C VAL A 57 -6.30 -13.83 13.21
N PRO A 58 -5.72 -14.26 14.34
CA PRO A 58 -5.37 -13.37 15.46
C PRO A 58 -4.43 -12.22 15.09
N GLU A 59 -3.54 -12.43 14.10
CA GLU A 59 -2.61 -11.42 13.58
C GLU A 59 -3.14 -10.72 12.32
N GLY A 60 -4.41 -10.97 11.97
CA GLY A 60 -5.05 -10.35 10.81
C GLY A 60 -5.28 -8.87 11.02
N VAL A 61 -5.37 -8.10 9.92
CA VAL A 61 -5.58 -6.65 9.95
C VAL A 61 -6.70 -6.23 9.00
N VAL A 62 -7.40 -5.16 9.36
CA VAL A 62 -8.45 -4.55 8.54
C VAL A 62 -8.10 -3.09 8.21
N ASN A 63 -8.45 -2.64 6.98
CA ASN A 63 -8.26 -1.25 6.59
C ASN A 63 -9.38 -0.33 7.11
N ASP A 64 -9.27 0.97 6.86
CA ASP A 64 -10.16 2.02 7.37
C ASP A 64 -11.36 2.34 6.48
N ARG A 65 -11.69 1.53 5.47
CA ARG A 65 -12.78 1.81 4.51
C ARG A 65 -14.12 1.15 4.84
N TRP A 66 -14.27 0.57 6.03
CA TRP A 66 -15.50 -0.10 6.46
C TRP A 66 -16.57 0.86 7.01
N GLY A 67 -16.30 2.15 7.05
CA GLY A 67 -17.11 3.18 7.68
C GLY A 67 -16.53 3.63 9.03
N GLU A 68 -17.33 4.25 9.89
CA GLU A 68 -16.92 4.65 11.23
C GLU A 68 -16.84 3.43 12.16
N SER A 69 -15.78 2.65 12.01
CA SER A 69 -15.57 1.39 12.73
C SER A 69 -14.11 1.25 13.15
N HIS A 70 -13.76 0.10 13.73
CA HIS A 70 -12.38 -0.28 13.99
C HIS A 70 -11.57 -0.43 12.70
N TRP A 71 -10.30 -0.09 12.74
CA TRP A 71 -9.31 -0.30 11.69
C TRP A 71 -7.92 -0.50 12.32
N ASP A 72 -7.04 -1.22 11.61
CA ASP A 72 -5.65 -1.46 12.02
C ASP A 72 -4.68 -0.62 11.21
N PHE A 73 -5.05 -0.25 9.98
CA PHE A 73 -4.24 0.61 9.13
C PHE A 73 -5.09 1.57 8.29
N ARG A 74 -4.50 2.72 7.98
CA ARG A 74 -5.08 3.75 7.13
C ARG A 74 -4.81 3.46 5.66
N THR A 75 -5.70 3.92 4.80
CA THR A 75 -5.49 3.90 3.35
C THR A 75 -5.46 5.30 2.77
N SER A 76 -4.57 5.53 1.79
CA SER A 76 -4.57 6.68 0.91
C SER A 76 -4.70 6.23 -0.53
N GLU A 77 -5.29 7.06 -1.41
CA GLU A 77 -5.53 6.69 -2.80
C GLU A 77 -5.02 7.80 -3.74
N TYR A 78 -4.11 7.46 -4.65
CA TYR A 78 -3.43 8.35 -5.61
C TYR A 78 -2.69 9.56 -5.02
N VAL A 79 -2.99 9.98 -3.80
CA VAL A 79 -2.37 11.14 -3.16
C VAL A 79 -1.15 10.71 -2.37
N HIS A 80 0.01 11.30 -2.69
CA HIS A 80 1.24 11.08 -1.95
C HIS A 80 1.32 12.05 -0.77
N GLY A 81 1.77 11.54 0.38
CA GLY A 81 2.13 12.39 1.51
C GLY A 81 0.97 13.01 2.29
N THR A 82 -0.23 12.44 2.21
CA THR A 82 -1.25 12.76 3.22
C THR A 82 -0.68 12.38 4.59
N ALA A 83 -0.78 13.33 5.51
CA ALA A 83 -0.30 13.16 6.87
C ALA A 83 -1.06 12.01 7.55
N VAL A 84 -0.50 10.81 7.45
CA VAL A 84 -0.76 9.76 8.41
C VAL A 84 0.00 10.19 9.67
N GLU A 85 -0.60 10.08 10.81
CA GLU A 85 0.08 10.42 12.06
C GLU A 85 1.33 9.53 12.20
N VAL A 86 2.42 10.13 12.67
CA VAL A 86 3.68 9.40 12.84
C VAL A 86 3.44 8.20 13.76
N GLY A 87 3.74 7.00 13.24
CA GLY A 87 3.57 5.74 13.97
C GLY A 87 2.29 4.97 13.67
N GLU A 88 1.34 5.51 12.89
CA GLU A 88 0.21 4.73 12.37
C GLU A 88 0.64 3.86 11.18
N ALA A 89 0.14 2.62 11.12
CA ALA A 89 0.28 1.79 9.94
C ALA A 89 -0.59 2.33 8.80
N TRP A 90 -0.05 2.36 7.58
CA TRP A 90 -0.78 2.87 6.43
C TRP A 90 -0.37 2.22 5.11
N GLU A 91 -1.24 2.33 4.14
CA GLU A 91 -1.06 1.82 2.78
C GLU A 91 -1.42 2.91 1.77
N ASN A 92 -0.59 3.08 0.74
CA ASN A 92 -0.97 3.84 -0.44
C ASN A 92 -1.46 2.88 -1.52
N THR A 93 -2.68 3.10 -2.01
CA THR A 93 -3.25 2.32 -3.12
C THR A 93 -3.42 3.19 -4.35
N ARG A 94 -2.98 2.68 -5.51
CA ARG A 94 -3.24 3.30 -6.81
C ARG A 94 -3.06 2.31 -7.95
N GLY A 95 -3.65 2.63 -9.10
CA GLY A 95 -3.33 1.97 -10.36
C GLY A 95 -1.96 2.38 -10.92
N ILE A 96 -1.34 1.53 -11.73
CA ILE A 96 -0.24 1.96 -12.61
C ILE A 96 -0.74 3.06 -13.55
N GLY A 97 -1.98 2.94 -14.03
CA GLY A 97 -2.68 3.98 -14.78
C GLY A 97 -3.56 4.86 -13.89
N LEU A 98 -4.46 5.60 -14.53
CA LEU A 98 -5.44 6.48 -13.88
C LEU A 98 -6.74 5.76 -13.51
N SER A 99 -6.86 4.48 -13.86
CA SER A 99 -8.02 3.62 -13.57
C SER A 99 -7.58 2.36 -12.83
N PHE A 100 -8.40 1.87 -11.88
CA PHE A 100 -8.17 0.56 -11.26
C PHE A 100 -8.57 -0.60 -12.20
N GLY A 101 -9.61 -0.42 -13.00
CA GLY A 101 -10.01 -1.39 -14.02
C GLY A 101 -9.29 -1.17 -15.35
N HIS A 102 -9.42 -2.15 -16.27
CA HIS A 102 -8.88 -2.03 -17.62
C HIS A 102 -9.51 -0.87 -18.40
N ASN A 103 -8.69 0.06 -18.84
CA ASN A 103 -9.09 1.19 -19.66
C ASN A 103 -8.32 1.21 -20.98
N ARG A 104 -9.00 0.91 -22.09
CA ARG A 104 -8.38 0.88 -23.43
C ARG A 104 -7.91 2.23 -23.95
N ASN A 105 -8.36 3.32 -23.33
CA ASN A 105 -8.00 4.69 -23.74
C ASN A 105 -6.72 5.18 -23.02
N GLU A 106 -6.18 4.42 -22.08
CA GLU A 106 -4.91 4.76 -21.46
C GLU A 106 -3.76 4.61 -22.46
N THR A 107 -2.90 5.61 -22.46
CA THR A 107 -1.64 5.66 -23.21
C THR A 107 -0.46 5.73 -22.26
N SER A 108 0.76 5.67 -22.76
CA SER A 108 1.97 5.82 -21.92
C SER A 108 1.98 7.09 -21.06
N GLU A 109 1.31 8.16 -21.48
CA GLU A 109 1.21 9.42 -20.73
C GLU A 109 0.32 9.32 -19.46
N HIS A 110 -0.53 8.29 -19.39
CA HIS A 110 -1.43 8.04 -18.27
C HIS A 110 -0.86 7.04 -17.26
N LEU A 111 0.27 6.42 -17.60
CA LEU A 111 0.84 5.30 -16.84
C LEU A 111 2.12 5.73 -16.13
N LEU A 112 2.33 5.20 -14.95
CA LEU A 112 3.64 5.31 -14.30
C LEU A 112 4.69 4.61 -15.18
N SER A 113 5.79 5.30 -15.46
CA SER A 113 7.02 4.66 -15.90
C SER A 113 7.60 3.76 -14.79
N ALA A 114 8.55 2.92 -15.13
CA ALA A 114 9.26 2.09 -14.15
C ALA A 114 9.96 2.95 -13.08
N ASP A 115 10.62 4.04 -13.49
CA ASP A 115 11.31 4.95 -12.58
C ASP A 115 10.34 5.66 -11.63
N GLU A 116 9.19 6.11 -12.12
CA GLU A 116 8.14 6.69 -11.28
C GLU A 116 7.55 5.68 -10.29
N ALA A 117 7.37 4.42 -10.71
CA ALA A 117 6.90 3.35 -9.83
C ALA A 117 7.94 3.04 -8.73
N VAL A 118 9.24 3.03 -9.06
CA VAL A 118 10.33 2.89 -8.08
C VAL A 118 10.34 4.06 -7.10
N ARG A 119 10.29 5.30 -7.60
CA ARG A 119 10.24 6.48 -6.72
C ARG A 119 9.04 6.45 -5.79
N LEU A 120 7.88 6.05 -6.30
CA LEU A 120 6.67 5.89 -5.50
C LEU A 120 6.87 4.85 -4.39
N LEU A 121 7.35 3.64 -4.74
CA LEU A 121 7.61 2.58 -3.78
C LEU A 121 8.55 3.05 -2.66
N VAL A 122 9.66 3.66 -3.04
CA VAL A 122 10.66 4.14 -2.07
C VAL A 122 10.12 5.28 -1.21
N ASP A 123 9.35 6.22 -1.81
CA ASP A 123 8.75 7.33 -1.04
C ASP A 123 7.76 6.80 0.00
N VAL A 124 6.89 5.87 -0.38
CA VAL A 124 5.92 5.26 0.52
C VAL A 124 6.60 4.51 1.66
N VAL A 125 7.57 3.63 1.34
CA VAL A 125 8.29 2.81 2.35
C VAL A 125 9.13 3.68 3.28
N SER A 126 9.81 4.71 2.76
CA SER A 126 10.62 5.63 3.57
C SER A 126 9.80 6.44 4.59
N ARG A 127 8.48 6.50 4.41
CA ARG A 127 7.52 7.11 5.32
C ARG A 127 6.74 6.10 6.18
N GLY A 128 7.11 4.82 6.13
CA GLY A 128 6.51 3.74 6.92
C GLY A 128 5.23 3.16 6.34
N GLY A 129 4.93 3.43 5.07
CA GLY A 129 3.77 2.87 4.38
C GLY A 129 4.05 1.60 3.60
N ASN A 130 2.98 0.95 3.17
CA ASN A 130 2.98 -0.12 2.18
C ASN A 130 2.39 0.38 0.86
N LEU A 131 2.84 -0.14 -0.26
CA LEU A 131 2.31 0.19 -1.57
C LEU A 131 1.47 -0.97 -2.11
N LEU A 132 0.18 -0.70 -2.38
CA LEU A 132 -0.72 -1.54 -3.14
C LEU A 132 -0.82 -1.00 -4.58
N LEU A 133 -0.02 -1.56 -5.50
CA LEU A 133 0.02 -1.14 -6.88
C LEU A 133 -0.89 -2.03 -7.74
N ASN A 134 -2.00 -1.46 -8.21
CA ASN A 134 -3.01 -2.17 -8.98
C ASN A 134 -2.72 -2.18 -10.48
N ILE A 135 -3.09 -3.28 -11.12
CA ILE A 135 -3.05 -3.48 -12.57
C ILE A 135 -4.46 -3.71 -13.12
N GLY A 136 -4.77 -3.08 -14.25
CA GLY A 136 -6.06 -3.25 -14.93
C GLY A 136 -6.01 -4.37 -15.96
N LEU A 137 -6.33 -5.61 -15.58
CA LEU A 137 -6.28 -6.77 -16.47
C LEU A 137 -7.26 -6.65 -17.65
N GLU A 138 -6.82 -7.07 -18.83
CA GLU A 138 -7.70 -7.28 -19.98
C GLU A 138 -8.75 -8.36 -19.69
N ALA A 139 -9.83 -8.40 -20.47
CA ALA A 139 -10.86 -9.44 -20.34
C ALA A 139 -10.32 -10.87 -20.51
N SER A 140 -9.17 -11.03 -21.17
CA SER A 140 -8.44 -12.29 -21.32
C SER A 140 -7.68 -12.73 -20.07
N GLY A 141 -7.59 -11.87 -19.05
CA GLY A 141 -6.74 -12.04 -17.87
C GLY A 141 -5.27 -11.63 -18.08
N ARG A 142 -4.92 -11.12 -19.25
CA ARG A 142 -3.54 -10.66 -19.53
C ARG A 142 -3.32 -9.27 -18.94
N ILE A 143 -2.08 -9.03 -18.51
CA ILE A 143 -1.60 -7.70 -18.15
C ILE A 143 -1.39 -6.90 -19.45
N PRO A 144 -1.96 -5.67 -19.58
CA PRO A 144 -1.70 -4.81 -20.72
C PRO A 144 -0.19 -4.55 -20.90
N GLU A 145 0.27 -4.52 -22.14
CA GLU A 145 1.70 -4.45 -22.47
C GLU A 145 2.43 -3.28 -21.79
N LEU A 146 1.83 -2.09 -21.79
CA LEU A 146 2.44 -0.91 -21.18
C LEU A 146 2.55 -1.06 -19.65
N GLN A 147 1.54 -1.64 -18.99
CA GLN A 147 1.59 -1.90 -17.54
C GLN A 147 2.61 -3.01 -17.21
N ARG A 148 2.75 -4.01 -18.09
CA ARG A 148 3.76 -5.07 -17.95
C ARG A 148 5.18 -4.49 -17.99
N GLN A 149 5.46 -3.54 -18.88
CA GLN A 149 6.77 -2.89 -18.97
C GLN A 149 7.12 -2.14 -17.66
N THR A 150 6.17 -1.43 -17.07
CA THR A 150 6.36 -0.78 -15.75
C THR A 150 6.69 -1.81 -14.67
N LEU A 151 5.93 -2.93 -14.61
CA LEU A 151 6.15 -3.99 -13.63
C LEU A 151 7.51 -4.68 -13.82
N GLU A 152 7.92 -4.93 -15.04
CA GLU A 152 9.23 -5.54 -15.33
C GLU A 152 10.38 -4.64 -14.87
N GLY A 153 10.32 -3.34 -15.18
CA GLY A 153 11.33 -2.39 -14.71
C GLY A 153 11.35 -2.26 -13.19
N LEU A 154 10.20 -2.20 -12.54
CA LEU A 154 10.11 -2.24 -11.07
C LEU A 154 10.68 -3.55 -10.50
N GLY A 155 10.39 -4.68 -11.15
CA GLY A 155 10.94 -6.00 -10.80
C GLY A 155 12.46 -6.08 -10.94
N GLU A 156 13.01 -5.51 -12.01
CA GLU A 156 14.47 -5.43 -12.21
C GLU A 156 15.15 -4.58 -11.11
N TRP A 157 14.56 -3.45 -10.76
CA TRP A 157 15.06 -2.62 -9.69
C TRP A 157 15.00 -3.36 -8.35
N ASN A 158 13.85 -3.98 -8.02
CA ASN A 158 13.68 -4.75 -6.80
C ASN A 158 14.65 -5.93 -6.69
N SER A 159 14.99 -6.58 -7.80
CA SER A 159 15.95 -7.70 -7.79
C SER A 159 17.36 -7.28 -7.36
N ARG A 160 17.71 -6.01 -7.56
CA ARG A 160 19.03 -5.45 -7.21
C ARG A 160 19.01 -4.70 -5.88
N HIS A 161 17.92 -3.97 -5.59
CA HIS A 161 17.83 -3.00 -4.52
C HIS A 161 16.70 -3.28 -3.52
N GLY A 162 15.99 -4.41 -3.65
CA GLY A 162 14.86 -4.76 -2.79
C GLY A 162 15.20 -4.80 -1.29
N HIS A 163 16.47 -5.02 -0.93
CA HIS A 163 16.94 -4.93 0.45
C HIS A 163 16.77 -3.54 1.09
N ALA A 164 16.64 -2.49 0.28
CA ALA A 164 16.38 -1.15 0.77
C ALA A 164 14.88 -0.87 1.05
N VAL A 165 13.98 -1.74 0.63
CA VAL A 165 12.53 -1.54 0.77
C VAL A 165 11.80 -2.70 1.43
N PHE A 166 12.20 -3.96 1.17
CA PHE A 166 11.54 -5.11 1.79
C PHE A 166 12.02 -5.31 3.24
N GLY A 167 11.07 -5.31 4.19
CA GLY A 167 11.37 -5.40 5.61
C GLY A 167 12.03 -4.13 6.18
N ALA A 168 12.12 -3.07 5.36
CA ALA A 168 12.68 -1.81 5.80
C ALA A 168 11.67 -0.95 6.57
N ARG A 169 12.21 0.02 7.31
CA ARG A 169 11.46 1.01 8.09
C ARG A 169 12.02 2.41 7.82
N PRO A 170 11.28 3.48 8.13
CA PRO A 170 11.80 4.84 8.05
C PRO A 170 13.09 5.02 8.86
N GLU A 171 14.04 5.79 8.33
CA GLU A 171 15.16 6.29 9.12
C GLU A 171 14.87 7.75 9.52
N GLU A 172 14.29 7.92 10.72
CA GLU A 172 13.76 9.20 11.19
C GLU A 172 14.85 10.23 11.58
N ARG A 173 16.08 9.78 11.83
CA ARG A 173 17.21 10.64 12.19
C ARG A 173 17.79 11.39 11.00
N LEU A 174 17.56 10.91 9.79
CA LEU A 174 18.06 11.46 8.54
C LEU A 174 16.93 12.12 7.74
N ARG A 175 17.21 13.31 7.22
CA ARG A 175 16.20 14.08 6.49
C ARG A 175 16.15 13.68 5.03
N ALA A 176 14.95 13.37 4.56
CA ALA A 176 14.64 13.27 3.14
C ALA A 176 14.81 14.63 2.43
N SER A 177 15.09 14.62 1.14
CA SER A 177 15.16 15.80 0.29
C SER A 177 14.46 15.55 -1.04
N ASP A 178 13.93 16.61 -1.63
CA ASP A 178 13.36 16.55 -2.99
C ASP A 178 14.35 17.10 -4.04
N GLU A 179 15.35 17.87 -3.64
CA GLU A 179 16.43 18.40 -4.51
C GLU A 179 17.80 18.32 -3.80
N PRO A 180 18.62 17.30 -4.12
CA PRO A 180 18.32 16.12 -4.93
C PRO A 180 17.27 15.23 -4.27
N TRP A 181 16.56 14.44 -5.08
CA TRP A 181 15.61 13.48 -4.52
C TRP A 181 16.36 12.40 -3.75
N LEU A 182 16.08 12.32 -2.46
CA LEU A 182 16.77 11.45 -1.50
C LEU A 182 15.76 10.94 -0.49
N ARG A 183 15.73 9.63 -0.30
CA ARG A 183 14.93 8.96 0.72
C ARG A 183 15.80 8.02 1.54
N TRP A 184 15.41 7.84 2.79
CA TRP A 184 16.14 7.03 3.74
C TRP A 184 15.26 5.93 4.27
N THR A 185 15.81 4.73 4.30
CA THR A 185 15.21 3.57 4.96
C THR A 185 16.27 2.88 5.80
N ARG A 186 15.84 2.04 6.72
CA ARG A 186 16.74 1.21 7.51
C ARG A 186 16.19 -0.21 7.62
N THR A 187 17.09 -1.17 7.61
CA THR A 187 16.88 -2.55 8.05
C THR A 187 17.58 -2.76 9.40
N ASP A 188 17.56 -3.97 9.94
CA ASP A 188 18.26 -4.28 11.18
C ASP A 188 19.79 -4.14 11.02
N ASP A 189 20.31 -4.32 9.79
CA ASP A 189 21.74 -4.39 9.49
C ASP A 189 22.28 -3.13 8.81
N ALA A 190 21.46 -2.26 8.24
CA ALA A 190 21.93 -1.16 7.41
C ALA A 190 20.96 0.04 7.34
N VAL A 191 21.53 1.20 7.08
CA VAL A 191 20.83 2.42 6.64
C VAL A 191 21.02 2.56 5.14
N HIS A 192 19.94 2.78 4.41
CA HIS A 192 19.93 2.88 2.96
C HIS A 192 19.60 4.31 2.51
N ALA A 193 20.43 4.86 1.65
CA ALA A 193 20.16 6.09 0.92
C ALA A 193 19.71 5.74 -0.50
N VAL A 194 18.47 6.05 -0.86
CA VAL A 194 18.00 5.93 -2.25
C VAL A 194 17.97 7.31 -2.87
N ILE A 195 18.75 7.47 -3.94
CA ILE A 195 19.02 8.76 -4.57
C ILE A 195 18.67 8.67 -6.05
N ASP A 196 17.91 9.64 -6.53
CA ASP A 196 17.63 9.81 -7.95
C ASP A 196 18.33 11.06 -8.46
N GLN A 197 19.65 10.93 -8.67
CA GLN A 197 20.50 11.98 -9.23
C GLN A 197 21.74 11.37 -9.90
N ASN A 198 22.14 11.95 -11.01
CA ASN A 198 23.44 11.65 -11.64
C ASN A 198 24.58 12.42 -10.96
N GLY A 199 25.72 11.76 -10.81
CA GLY A 199 26.94 12.38 -10.27
C GLY A 199 27.12 12.16 -8.76
N SER A 200 27.94 13.00 -8.14
CA SER A 200 28.26 12.89 -6.71
C SER A 200 27.23 13.62 -5.86
N VAL A 201 26.71 12.97 -4.84
CA VAL A 201 25.80 13.54 -3.84
C VAL A 201 26.50 13.52 -2.49
N ARG A 202 26.48 14.63 -1.77
CA ARG A 202 26.93 14.68 -0.39
C ARG A 202 25.77 14.26 0.52
N LEU A 203 25.94 13.14 1.21
CA LEU A 203 24.94 12.66 2.16
C LEU A 203 25.03 13.44 3.48
N PRO A 204 23.93 13.88 4.06
CA PRO A 204 23.90 14.42 5.40
C PRO A 204 24.12 13.28 6.41
N ASP A 205 25.06 13.46 7.31
CA ASP A 205 25.31 12.52 8.41
C ASP A 205 25.50 13.29 9.73
N PRO A 206 24.44 13.89 10.28
CA PRO A 206 24.53 14.74 11.46
C PRO A 206 24.95 13.97 12.72
N ASP A 207 24.72 12.66 12.77
CA ASP A 207 24.94 11.83 13.96
C ASP A 207 26.05 10.79 13.78
N GLY A 208 26.81 10.84 12.68
CA GLY A 208 27.87 9.87 12.38
C GLY A 208 27.35 8.45 12.17
N LEU A 209 26.18 8.33 11.53
CA LEU A 209 25.53 7.04 11.25
C LEU A 209 26.14 6.34 10.02
N LEU A 210 26.80 7.11 9.15
CA LEU A 210 27.38 6.61 7.91
C LEU A 210 28.87 6.31 8.16
N ASP A 211 29.28 5.08 7.87
CA ASP A 211 30.69 4.70 7.93
C ASP A 211 31.44 5.33 6.74
N GLU A 212 32.57 6.01 6.99
CA GLU A 212 33.41 6.65 5.95
C GLU A 212 33.91 5.66 4.86
N GLN A 213 33.76 4.36 5.08
CA GLN A 213 34.17 3.32 4.12
C GLN A 213 33.12 2.99 3.06
N THR A 214 31.93 3.56 3.10
CA THR A 214 30.81 3.25 2.21
C THR A 214 30.48 4.36 1.19
N ALA A 215 31.34 5.32 0.99
CA ALA A 215 31.15 6.44 0.04
C ALA A 215 31.77 6.14 -1.34
#